data_a2f2fdd3a01c6e4b283a2e5b811297db
#
_entry.id   a2f2fdd3a01c6e4b283a2e5b811297db
#
_cell.length_a   1.000
_cell.length_b   1.000
_cell.length_c   1.000
_cell.angle_alpha   90.00
_cell.angle_beta   90.00
_cell.angle_gamma   90.00
#
_symmetry.space_group_name_H-M   'P 1'
#
loop_
_entity.id
_entity.type
_entity.pdbx_description
1 polymer ?
#
loop_
_entity_poly.entity_id
_entity_poly.type
_entity_poly.pdbx_seq_one_letter_code
_entity_poly.pdbx_strand_id
1 'polypeptide(L)'
;MTSISDDEFDQLLTDFERTAVHLETRDAYGTTVELPHMAQWAAGEHDDLEWLQGWCATLRNHIDAGRTVRRARIVSEPLSNYQQWSYSIAQPMIDAGEDIRWVPRRRVSSIAIPGNDFYLLDNALVVFLHYSGDGLGVAKVTSTDPHDIQLCRTAFEAVWQQAIPHREYQPV
;
A
#
# COMPACT_ATOMS: atom_id res chain seq x y z
N MET A 1 9.25 19.38 -2.67
CA MET A 1 9.15 18.18 -1.79
C MET A 1 9.34 18.59 -0.34
N THR A 2 8.46 18.18 0.58
CA THR A 2 8.49 18.55 2.00
C THR A 2 8.37 17.28 2.85
N SER A 3 9.26 17.12 3.84
CA SER A 3 9.17 16.00 4.79
C SER A 3 8.00 16.24 5.74
N ILE A 4 7.28 15.18 6.08
CA ILE A 4 6.15 15.21 7.00
C ILE A 4 6.34 14.17 8.12
N SER A 5 5.68 14.42 9.27
CA SER A 5 5.62 13.49 10.40
C SER A 5 4.64 12.35 10.15
N ASP A 6 4.64 11.36 11.05
CA ASP A 6 3.68 10.26 11.01
C ASP A 6 2.25 10.78 11.26
N ASP A 7 2.06 11.69 12.21
CA ASP A 7 0.76 12.30 12.50
C ASP A 7 0.19 13.09 11.30
N GLU A 8 1.05 13.85 10.61
CA GLU A 8 0.65 14.57 9.39
C GLU A 8 0.28 13.60 8.26
N PHE A 9 0.99 12.49 8.15
CA PHE A 9 0.67 11.46 7.17
C PHE A 9 -0.68 10.78 7.47
N ASP A 10 -0.92 10.41 8.72
CA ASP A 10 -2.19 9.81 9.15
C ASP A 10 -3.37 10.78 8.92
N GLN A 11 -3.13 12.08 9.14
CA GLN A 11 -4.12 13.11 8.84
C GLN A 11 -4.42 13.18 7.32
N LEU A 12 -3.40 13.13 6.46
CA LEU A 12 -3.59 13.10 5.00
C LEU A 12 -4.40 11.88 4.55
N LEU A 13 -4.15 10.70 5.17
CA LEU A 13 -4.91 9.48 4.87
C LEU A 13 -6.36 9.53 5.40
N THR A 14 -6.67 10.45 6.30
CA THR A 14 -8.03 10.67 6.81
C THR A 14 -8.77 11.72 5.97
N ASP A 15 -8.08 12.73 5.46
CA ASP A 15 -8.69 13.96 4.94
C ASP A 15 -8.85 14.00 3.41
N PHE A 16 -8.26 13.06 2.65
CA PHE A 16 -8.42 13.07 1.20
C PHE A 16 -9.92 13.04 0.81
N GLU A 17 -10.29 13.69 -0.30
CA GLU A 17 -11.68 13.99 -0.60
C GLU A 17 -12.36 13.00 -1.57
N ARG A 18 -11.57 12.36 -2.45
CA ARG A 18 -12.11 11.52 -3.54
C ARG A 18 -11.43 10.19 -3.70
N THR A 19 -10.10 10.21 -3.84
CA THR A 19 -9.35 9.01 -4.22
C THR A 19 -8.01 8.93 -3.48
N ALA A 20 -7.70 7.75 -2.99
CA ALA A 20 -6.36 7.40 -2.55
C ALA A 20 -5.88 6.18 -3.33
N VAL A 21 -4.68 6.24 -3.91
CA VAL A 21 -4.03 5.08 -4.49
C VAL A 21 -2.68 4.87 -3.82
N HIS A 22 -2.32 3.60 -3.57
CA HIS A 22 -1.05 3.21 -2.96
C HIS A 22 -0.34 2.20 -3.86
N LEU A 23 0.89 2.52 -4.26
CA LEU A 23 1.77 1.59 -4.97
C LEU A 23 2.86 1.09 -4.03
N GLU A 24 2.88 -0.21 -3.80
CA GLU A 24 3.93 -0.92 -3.06
C GLU A 24 4.82 -1.70 -4.03
N THR A 25 6.12 -1.55 -3.90
CA THR A 25 7.09 -2.13 -4.86
C THR A 25 8.10 -3.08 -4.20
N ARG A 26 8.05 -3.23 -2.89
CA ARG A 26 9.01 -4.01 -2.12
C ARG A 26 8.45 -5.39 -1.77
N ASP A 27 9.34 -6.37 -1.70
CA ASP A 27 8.97 -7.74 -1.30
C ASP A 27 8.98 -7.95 0.23
N ALA A 28 9.46 -6.95 0.99
CA ALA A 28 9.42 -6.96 2.46
C ALA A 28 9.46 -5.53 3.02
N TYR A 29 8.78 -5.36 4.13
CA TYR A 29 8.78 -4.15 4.96
C TYR A 29 9.10 -4.53 6.41
N GLY A 30 9.77 -3.62 7.12
CA GLY A 30 10.16 -3.80 8.52
C GLY A 30 9.49 -2.77 9.42
N THR A 31 8.18 -2.54 9.27
CA THR A 31 7.48 -1.57 10.12
C THR A 31 7.37 -2.09 11.55
N THR A 32 7.56 -1.21 12.52
CA THR A 32 7.55 -1.58 13.95
C THR A 32 6.19 -2.11 14.40
N VAL A 33 5.11 -1.71 13.74
CA VAL A 33 3.75 -2.18 14.02
C VAL A 33 3.54 -3.61 13.50
N GLU A 34 4.03 -3.92 12.30
CA GLU A 34 3.77 -5.20 11.63
C GLU A 34 4.68 -6.34 12.11
N LEU A 35 5.92 -6.03 12.50
CA LEU A 35 6.92 -7.05 12.86
C LEU A 35 6.45 -8.03 13.95
N PRO A 36 5.80 -7.62 15.06
CA PRO A 36 5.29 -8.55 16.07
C PRO A 36 4.24 -9.50 15.53
N HIS A 37 3.30 -9.00 14.72
CA HIS A 37 2.21 -9.77 14.13
C HIS A 37 2.71 -10.76 13.08
N MET A 38 3.67 -10.34 12.25
CA MET A 38 4.35 -11.23 11.32
C MET A 38 5.11 -12.36 12.06
N ALA A 39 5.73 -12.07 13.20
CA ALA A 39 6.42 -13.07 14.02
C ALA A 39 5.43 -14.11 14.60
N GLN A 40 4.26 -13.68 15.08
CA GLN A 40 3.18 -14.58 15.54
C GLN A 40 2.71 -15.49 14.40
N TRP A 41 2.44 -14.91 13.23
CA TRP A 41 2.06 -15.70 12.05
C TRP A 41 3.12 -16.74 11.67
N ALA A 42 4.41 -16.35 11.68
CA ALA A 42 5.51 -17.26 11.37
C ALA A 42 5.64 -18.40 12.40
N ALA A 43 5.25 -18.17 13.65
CA ALA A 43 5.17 -19.17 14.70
C ALA A 43 3.90 -20.06 14.60
N GLY A 44 2.99 -19.79 13.67
CA GLY A 44 1.70 -20.49 13.57
C GLY A 44 0.71 -20.10 14.66
N GLU A 45 0.92 -18.96 15.32
CA GLU A 45 0.05 -18.44 16.36
C GLU A 45 -1.12 -17.69 15.75
N HIS A 46 -2.25 -17.65 16.48
CA HIS A 46 -3.42 -16.91 16.05
C HIS A 46 -3.23 -15.41 16.32
N ASP A 47 -3.50 -14.57 15.32
CA ASP A 47 -3.61 -13.12 15.43
C ASP A 47 -5.09 -12.75 15.16
N ASP A 48 -5.73 -12.06 16.10
CA ASP A 48 -7.12 -11.59 15.98
C ASP A 48 -7.25 -10.37 15.05
N LEU A 49 -6.14 -9.79 14.60
CA LEU A 49 -6.06 -8.62 13.74
C LEU A 49 -6.72 -7.36 14.31
N GLU A 50 -6.86 -7.27 15.65
CA GLU A 50 -7.42 -6.08 16.30
C GLU A 50 -6.66 -4.80 15.93
N TRP A 51 -5.36 -4.88 15.73
CA TRP A 51 -4.52 -3.76 15.34
C TRP A 51 -4.89 -3.14 13.98
N LEU A 52 -5.56 -3.88 13.09
CA LEU A 52 -6.08 -3.37 11.80
C LEU A 52 -7.40 -2.62 11.94
N GLN A 53 -8.12 -2.73 13.05
CA GLN A 53 -9.48 -2.22 13.18
C GLN A 53 -9.56 -0.69 13.05
N GLY A 54 -8.54 0.04 13.52
CA GLY A 54 -8.45 1.48 13.34
C GLY A 54 -8.43 1.87 11.85
N TRP A 55 -7.56 1.24 11.09
CA TRP A 55 -7.48 1.46 9.64
C TRP A 55 -8.76 1.01 8.91
N CYS A 56 -9.30 -0.15 9.26
CA CYS A 56 -10.56 -0.63 8.69
C CYS A 56 -11.74 0.31 8.96
N ALA A 57 -11.78 0.95 10.12
CA ALA A 57 -12.80 1.96 10.43
C ALA A 57 -12.63 3.21 9.54
N THR A 58 -11.40 3.69 9.35
CA THR A 58 -11.09 4.79 8.44
C THR A 58 -11.50 4.45 7.00
N LEU A 59 -11.19 3.25 6.53
CA LEU A 59 -11.62 2.78 5.19
C LEU A 59 -13.14 2.81 5.03
N ARG A 60 -13.89 2.26 6.00
CA ARG A 60 -15.37 2.28 5.94
C ARG A 60 -15.91 3.71 5.85
N ASN A 61 -15.37 4.64 6.64
CA ASN A 61 -15.77 6.04 6.58
C ASN A 61 -15.52 6.65 5.20
N HIS A 62 -14.41 6.30 4.54
CA HIS A 62 -14.15 6.75 3.16
C HIS A 62 -15.15 6.19 2.17
N ILE A 63 -15.40 4.89 2.23
CA ILE A 63 -16.33 4.22 1.31
C ILE A 63 -17.77 4.73 1.50
N ASP A 64 -18.20 4.91 2.74
CA ASP A 64 -19.52 5.48 3.05
C ASP A 64 -19.67 6.92 2.55
N ALA A 65 -18.57 7.67 2.49
CA ALA A 65 -18.51 9.01 1.89
C ALA A 65 -18.38 9.00 0.34
N GLY A 66 -18.40 7.84 -0.32
CA GLY A 66 -18.28 7.69 -1.77
C GLY A 66 -16.86 7.84 -2.31
N ARG A 67 -15.85 7.77 -1.44
CA ARG A 67 -14.42 7.83 -1.82
C ARG A 67 -13.92 6.45 -2.23
N THR A 68 -12.80 6.40 -2.95
CA THR A 68 -12.17 5.13 -3.37
C THR A 68 -10.76 5.00 -2.83
N VAL A 69 -10.42 3.78 -2.38
CA VAL A 69 -9.08 3.43 -1.92
C VAL A 69 -8.60 2.20 -2.69
N ARG A 70 -7.49 2.32 -3.40
CA ARG A 70 -6.91 1.27 -4.23
C ARG A 70 -5.45 1.03 -3.84
N ARG A 71 -5.05 -0.24 -3.74
CA ARG A 71 -3.67 -0.63 -3.45
C ARG A 71 -3.18 -1.65 -4.48
N ALA A 72 -2.05 -1.38 -5.11
CA ALA A 72 -1.35 -2.32 -5.97
C ALA A 72 -0.04 -2.75 -5.31
N ARG A 73 0.15 -4.06 -5.13
CA ARG A 73 1.38 -4.66 -4.59
C ARG A 73 2.14 -5.36 -5.70
N ILE A 74 3.28 -4.82 -6.10
CA ILE A 74 4.20 -5.48 -7.02
C ILE A 74 5.03 -6.48 -6.23
N VAL A 75 4.89 -7.76 -6.55
CA VAL A 75 5.49 -8.86 -5.79
C VAL A 75 6.36 -9.74 -6.68
N SER A 76 7.49 -10.18 -6.12
CA SER A 76 8.29 -11.26 -6.71
C SER A 76 7.64 -12.60 -6.40
N GLU A 77 7.74 -13.55 -7.32
CA GLU A 77 7.21 -14.91 -7.14
C GLU A 77 8.37 -15.92 -7.27
N PRO A 78 8.47 -16.90 -6.36
CA PRO A 78 7.58 -17.17 -5.21
C PRO A 78 7.54 -16.01 -4.20
N LEU A 79 6.40 -15.86 -3.49
CA LEU A 79 6.23 -14.78 -2.52
C LEU A 79 7.25 -14.91 -1.37
N SER A 80 7.79 -13.77 -0.93
CA SER A 80 8.52 -13.68 0.33
C SER A 80 7.63 -14.04 1.53
N ASN A 81 8.23 -14.38 2.67
CA ASN A 81 7.47 -14.62 3.91
C ASN A 81 6.61 -13.41 4.30
N TYR A 82 7.13 -12.19 4.11
CA TYR A 82 6.36 -10.97 4.35
C TYR A 82 5.12 -10.89 3.45
N GLN A 83 5.26 -11.15 2.16
CA GLN A 83 4.13 -11.06 1.23
C GLN A 83 3.12 -12.20 1.41
N GLN A 84 3.56 -13.39 1.85
CA GLN A 84 2.65 -14.48 2.24
C GLN A 84 1.81 -14.09 3.48
N TRP A 85 2.45 -13.53 4.50
CA TRP A 85 1.78 -13.00 5.67
C TRP A 85 0.81 -11.87 5.28
N SER A 86 1.28 -10.88 4.54
CA SER A 86 0.50 -9.74 4.07
C SER A 86 -0.74 -10.17 3.24
N TYR A 87 -0.59 -11.23 2.44
CA TYR A 87 -1.71 -11.85 1.73
C TYR A 87 -2.74 -12.43 2.72
N SER A 88 -2.28 -13.12 3.75
CA SER A 88 -3.16 -13.78 4.72
C SER A 88 -4.00 -12.82 5.56
N ILE A 89 -3.52 -11.58 5.78
CA ILE A 89 -4.19 -10.57 6.60
C ILE A 89 -4.95 -9.50 5.79
N ALA A 90 -5.02 -9.60 4.47
CA ALA A 90 -5.62 -8.56 3.63
C ALA A 90 -7.16 -8.51 3.71
N GLN A 91 -7.82 -9.61 4.05
CA GLN A 91 -9.28 -9.72 3.97
C GLN A 91 -10.05 -8.66 4.78
N PRO A 92 -9.70 -8.32 6.04
CA PRO A 92 -10.40 -7.28 6.79
C PRO A 92 -10.40 -5.90 6.10
N MET A 93 -9.29 -5.53 5.44
CA MET A 93 -9.18 -4.26 4.69
C MET A 93 -10.05 -4.30 3.43
N ILE A 94 -10.10 -5.44 2.75
CA ILE A 94 -10.95 -5.65 1.57
C ILE A 94 -12.44 -5.58 1.96
N ASP A 95 -12.82 -6.21 3.08
CA ASP A 95 -14.19 -6.16 3.61
C ASP A 95 -14.57 -4.74 4.05
N ALA A 96 -13.58 -3.92 4.44
CA ALA A 96 -13.75 -2.50 4.72
C ALA A 96 -13.80 -1.61 3.46
N GLY A 97 -13.57 -2.19 2.26
CA GLY A 97 -13.75 -1.55 0.97
C GLY A 97 -12.47 -1.11 0.24
N GLU A 98 -11.28 -1.49 0.73
CA GLU A 98 -10.03 -1.27 -0.01
C GLU A 98 -9.93 -2.26 -1.19
N ASP A 99 -9.74 -1.76 -2.43
CA ASP A 99 -9.45 -2.63 -3.58
C ASP A 99 -7.95 -2.95 -3.61
N ILE A 100 -7.60 -4.14 -3.06
CA ILE A 100 -6.23 -4.63 -3.00
C ILE A 100 -5.99 -5.59 -4.15
N ARG A 101 -4.94 -5.31 -4.95
CA ARG A 101 -4.53 -6.15 -6.07
C ARG A 101 -3.04 -6.50 -6.02
N TRP A 102 -2.74 -7.67 -6.56
CA TRP A 102 -1.41 -8.26 -6.60
C TRP A 102 -0.88 -8.24 -8.03
N VAL A 103 0.38 -7.84 -8.19
CA VAL A 103 0.99 -7.70 -9.50
C VAL A 103 2.30 -8.50 -9.54
N PRO A 104 2.32 -9.68 -10.16
CA PRO A 104 3.58 -10.37 -10.40
C PRO A 104 4.57 -9.44 -11.08
N ARG A 105 5.75 -9.23 -10.48
CA ARG A 105 6.78 -8.28 -10.96
C ARG A 105 7.14 -8.49 -12.43
N ARG A 106 7.12 -9.74 -12.90
CA ARG A 106 7.37 -10.06 -14.31
C ARG A 106 6.39 -9.40 -15.30
N ARG A 107 5.16 -9.07 -14.86
CA ARG A 107 4.15 -8.41 -15.71
C ARG A 107 4.39 -6.91 -15.91
N VAL A 108 5.22 -6.33 -15.07
CA VAL A 108 5.47 -4.88 -15.07
C VAL A 108 6.93 -4.52 -15.40
N SER A 109 7.70 -5.47 -15.93
CA SER A 109 9.12 -5.29 -16.22
C SER A 109 9.41 -4.14 -17.20
N SER A 110 8.46 -3.76 -18.05
CA SER A 110 8.60 -2.67 -19.00
C SER A 110 7.86 -1.39 -18.60
N ILE A 111 7.25 -1.37 -17.41
CA ILE A 111 6.54 -0.18 -16.91
C ILE A 111 7.53 0.69 -16.13
N ALA A 112 7.60 1.98 -16.49
CA ALA A 112 8.37 2.96 -15.74
C ALA A 112 7.61 3.27 -14.44
N ILE A 113 8.23 2.99 -13.29
CA ILE A 113 7.68 3.27 -11.96
C ILE A 113 8.62 4.20 -11.19
N PRO A 114 8.10 5.04 -10.26
CA PRO A 114 8.93 5.79 -9.33
C PRO A 114 9.87 4.89 -8.53
N GLY A 115 11.00 5.45 -8.09
CA GLY A 115 12.01 4.71 -7.32
C GLY A 115 11.59 4.36 -5.88
N ASN A 116 10.47 4.91 -5.41
CA ASN A 116 9.94 4.68 -4.08
C ASN A 116 8.45 4.35 -4.15
N ASP A 117 7.97 3.65 -3.13
CA ASP A 117 6.55 3.48 -2.89
C ASP A 117 5.89 4.84 -2.67
N PHE A 118 4.61 4.95 -2.99
CA PHE A 118 3.92 6.21 -2.85
C PHE A 118 2.42 6.05 -2.60
N TYR A 119 1.85 7.07 -1.95
CA TYR A 119 0.44 7.38 -2.06
C TYR A 119 0.22 8.53 -3.03
N LEU A 120 -0.85 8.47 -3.81
CA LEU A 120 -1.34 9.61 -4.59
C LEU A 120 -2.78 9.88 -4.14
N LEU A 121 -2.96 11.05 -3.53
CA LEU A 121 -4.23 11.50 -2.96
C LEU A 121 -4.88 12.52 -3.90
N ASP A 122 -6.13 12.28 -4.26
CA ASP A 122 -6.99 13.14 -5.09
C ASP A 122 -6.40 13.54 -6.46
N ASN A 123 -5.39 12.81 -6.94
CA ASN A 123 -4.57 13.20 -8.09
C ASN A 123 -3.93 14.60 -7.94
N ALA A 124 -3.70 15.05 -6.73
CA ALA A 124 -3.22 16.39 -6.39
C ALA A 124 -2.01 16.41 -5.45
N LEU A 125 -1.82 15.35 -4.67
CA LEU A 125 -0.73 15.24 -3.70
C LEU A 125 -0.11 13.85 -3.75
N VAL A 126 1.21 13.79 -3.95
CA VAL A 126 2.00 12.56 -3.80
C VAL A 126 2.64 12.53 -2.42
N VAL A 127 2.63 11.38 -1.77
CA VAL A 127 3.45 11.10 -0.59
C VAL A 127 4.38 9.96 -0.94
N PHE A 128 5.67 10.24 -1.12
CA PHE A 128 6.69 9.21 -1.30
C PHE A 128 7.10 8.62 0.05
N LEU A 129 7.18 7.30 0.11
CA LEU A 129 7.59 6.54 1.28
C LEU A 129 9.04 6.08 1.11
N HIS A 130 9.92 6.57 1.95
CA HIS A 130 11.34 6.22 1.92
C HIS A 130 11.63 5.14 2.96
N TYR A 131 12.32 4.12 2.53
CA TYR A 131 12.72 2.98 3.38
C TYR A 131 14.23 2.82 3.38
N SER A 132 14.78 2.34 4.51
CA SER A 132 16.16 1.87 4.59
C SER A 132 16.36 0.60 3.75
N GLY A 133 17.60 0.18 3.58
CA GLY A 133 17.92 -1.10 2.94
C GLY A 133 17.25 -2.31 3.61
N ASP A 134 17.05 -2.23 4.94
CA ASP A 134 16.40 -3.28 5.74
C ASP A 134 14.87 -3.17 5.76
N GLY A 135 14.28 -2.22 5.00
CA GLY A 135 12.83 -2.05 4.88
C GLY A 135 12.17 -1.23 5.99
N LEU A 136 12.95 -0.62 6.89
CA LEU A 136 12.41 0.29 7.90
C LEU A 136 12.00 1.61 7.28
N GLY A 137 10.84 2.15 7.66
CA GLY A 137 10.43 3.49 7.27
C GLY A 137 11.42 4.54 7.77
N VAL A 138 11.90 5.40 6.86
CA VAL A 138 12.90 6.44 7.16
C VAL A 138 12.30 7.83 7.07
N ALA A 139 11.51 8.09 6.05
CA ALA A 139 10.89 9.40 5.85
C ALA A 139 9.64 9.27 4.97
N LYS A 140 8.73 10.23 5.14
CA LYS A 140 7.61 10.49 4.25
C LYS A 140 7.77 11.89 3.67
N VAL A 141 7.68 12.00 2.35
CA VAL A 141 7.95 13.27 1.64
C VAL A 141 6.81 13.57 0.68
N THR A 142 6.21 14.74 0.83
CA THR A 142 5.11 15.20 -0.02
C THR A 142 5.61 15.97 -1.24
N SER A 143 4.86 15.86 -2.34
CA SER A 143 5.03 16.67 -3.54
C SER A 143 3.68 17.05 -4.15
N THR A 144 3.55 18.33 -4.52
CA THR A 144 2.45 18.85 -5.36
C THR A 144 2.94 19.23 -6.76
N ASP A 145 4.18 18.85 -7.10
CA ASP A 145 4.71 19.11 -8.44
C ASP A 145 3.90 18.35 -9.49
N PRO A 146 3.39 19.02 -10.53
CA PRO A 146 2.62 18.38 -11.60
C PRO A 146 3.36 17.24 -12.29
N HIS A 147 4.68 17.29 -12.38
CA HIS A 147 5.49 16.23 -12.96
C HIS A 147 5.47 14.97 -12.08
N ASP A 148 5.64 15.11 -10.76
CA ASP A 148 5.60 13.98 -9.80
C ASP A 148 4.20 13.35 -9.77
N ILE A 149 3.16 14.18 -9.74
CA ILE A 149 1.76 13.72 -9.79
C ILE A 149 1.50 12.94 -11.08
N GLN A 150 1.91 13.47 -12.23
CA GLN A 150 1.72 12.80 -13.52
C GLN A 150 2.50 11.49 -13.59
N LEU A 151 3.75 11.45 -13.11
CA LEU A 151 4.58 10.25 -13.04
C LEU A 151 3.89 9.16 -12.21
N CYS A 152 3.50 9.48 -10.97
CA CYS A 152 2.88 8.53 -10.05
C CYS A 152 1.52 8.03 -10.59
N ARG A 153 0.69 8.94 -11.13
CA ARG A 153 -0.59 8.57 -11.73
C ARG A 153 -0.42 7.61 -12.90
N THR A 154 0.48 7.95 -13.82
CA THR A 154 0.72 7.12 -15.02
C THR A 154 1.27 5.74 -14.64
N ALA A 155 2.22 5.70 -13.71
CA ALA A 155 2.79 4.47 -13.20
C ALA A 155 1.72 3.60 -12.53
N PHE A 156 0.93 4.17 -11.61
CA PHE A 156 -0.12 3.43 -10.91
C PHE A 156 -1.13 2.83 -11.87
N GLU A 157 -1.68 3.61 -12.80
CA GLU A 157 -2.70 3.11 -13.72
C GLU A 157 -2.14 2.03 -14.67
N ALA A 158 -0.90 2.17 -15.14
CA ALA A 158 -0.26 1.14 -15.96
C ALA A 158 -0.05 -0.18 -15.19
N VAL A 159 0.38 -0.10 -13.93
CA VAL A 159 0.52 -1.25 -13.02
C VAL A 159 -0.85 -1.86 -12.71
N TRP A 160 -1.85 -1.02 -12.43
CA TRP A 160 -3.20 -1.44 -12.08
C TRP A 160 -3.87 -2.29 -13.16
N GLN A 161 -3.63 -1.99 -14.44
CA GLN A 161 -4.12 -2.78 -15.57
C GLN A 161 -3.54 -4.20 -15.63
N GLN A 162 -2.39 -4.43 -15.00
CA GLN A 162 -1.75 -5.74 -14.90
C GLN A 162 -2.08 -6.48 -13.60
N ALA A 163 -2.80 -5.80 -12.69
CA ALA A 163 -3.04 -6.26 -11.35
C ALA A 163 -4.19 -7.28 -11.27
N ILE A 164 -4.00 -8.29 -10.43
CA ILE A 164 -4.96 -9.37 -10.19
C ILE A 164 -5.68 -9.04 -8.87
N PRO A 165 -7.02 -8.97 -8.84
CA PRO A 165 -7.78 -8.82 -7.60
C PRO A 165 -7.38 -9.87 -6.57
N HIS A 166 -7.36 -9.51 -5.28
CA HIS A 166 -6.90 -10.40 -4.22
C HIS A 166 -7.55 -11.79 -4.26
N ARG A 167 -8.87 -11.85 -4.43
CA ARG A 167 -9.63 -13.11 -4.49
C ARG A 167 -9.29 -14.01 -5.70
N GLU A 168 -8.68 -13.45 -6.73
CA GLU A 168 -8.32 -14.16 -7.97
C GLU A 168 -6.82 -14.47 -8.02
N TYR A 169 -6.02 -13.79 -7.18
CA TYR A 169 -4.58 -14.02 -7.11
C TYR A 169 -4.30 -15.32 -6.35
N GLN A 170 -3.50 -16.17 -6.94
CA GLN A 170 -3.05 -17.41 -6.33
C GLN A 170 -1.56 -17.29 -6.04
N PRO A 171 -1.17 -17.16 -4.76
CA PRO A 171 0.23 -17.10 -4.36
C PRO A 171 1.00 -18.34 -4.83
N VAL A 172 2.19 -18.12 -5.37
CA VAL A 172 3.09 -19.18 -5.88
C VAL A 172 4.38 -19.17 -5.07
#